data_7617196834e2799030bd45ed8adc503f
#
_entry.id   7617196834e2799030bd45ed8adc503f
#
_cell.length_a   1.000
_cell.length_b   1.000
_cell.length_c   1.000
_cell.angle_alpha   90.00
_cell.angle_beta   90.00
_cell.angle_gamma   90.00
#
_symmetry.space_group_name_H-M   'P 1'
#
loop_
_entity.id
_entity.type
_entity.pdbx_description
1 polymer ?
#
loop_
_entity_poly.entity_id
_entity_poly.type
_entity_poly.pdbx_seq_one_letter_code
_entity_poly.pdbx_strand_id
1 'polypeptide(L)'
;KLVPDGTRGPTTGIMMVRREAWEKVGGFPDYRAGEDLAFFRRLEEANANFVPAPDARVEWELARGWGATWRRFVSYSGHVLRAGMWRTWHRGTLRNMLLITACLAIGTTLHPLAYVGVPALYALRAGRQSRGKWDEVAHLEQSQVKMFVGVMVFLAVLDLATIWGMVPRPQSPGSR
;
A
#
# COMPACT_ATOMS: atom_id res chain seq x y z
N LYS A 1 14.88 9.75 -8.73
CA LYS A 1 13.91 8.62 -8.85
C LYS A 1 14.57 7.37 -8.29
N LEU A 2 14.13 6.95 -7.12
CA LEU A 2 14.76 5.87 -6.34
C LEU A 2 14.44 4.45 -6.83
N VAL A 3 13.65 4.28 -7.87
CA VAL A 3 13.25 2.95 -8.33
C VAL A 3 13.28 2.86 -9.83
N PRO A 4 14.24 2.16 -10.40
CA PRO A 4 14.16 1.63 -11.75
C PRO A 4 13.26 0.39 -11.73
N ASP A 5 12.36 0.30 -12.70
CA ASP A 5 11.75 -0.95 -13.17
C ASP A 5 10.84 -1.72 -12.22
N GLY A 6 9.83 -1.06 -11.65
CA GLY A 6 8.70 -1.75 -11.02
C GLY A 6 8.99 -2.48 -9.71
N THR A 7 10.19 -2.38 -9.18
CA THR A 7 10.51 -2.83 -7.83
C THR A 7 9.81 -1.93 -6.80
N ARG A 8 9.46 -2.48 -5.66
CA ARG A 8 8.95 -1.69 -4.54
C ARG A 8 9.94 -0.59 -4.20
N GLY A 9 9.47 0.61 -3.91
CA GLY A 9 10.31 1.69 -3.40
C GLY A 9 11.15 1.23 -2.21
N PRO A 10 12.20 1.99 -1.86
CA PRO A 10 13.09 1.61 -0.77
C PRO A 10 12.27 1.36 0.50
N THR A 11 12.60 0.29 1.21
CA THR A 11 12.03 -0.04 2.51
C THR A 11 13.15 -0.25 3.49
N THR A 12 12.95 0.07 4.75
CA THR A 12 13.97 -0.10 5.78
C THR A 12 14.37 -1.56 6.01
N GLY A 13 13.51 -2.51 5.63
CA GLY A 13 13.79 -3.94 5.74
C GLY A 13 14.83 -4.48 4.75
N ILE A 14 15.19 -3.70 3.72
CA ILE A 14 16.16 -4.09 2.68
C ILE A 14 17.19 -3.00 2.41
N MET A 15 17.46 -2.18 3.40
CA MET A 15 18.37 -1.05 3.28
C MET A 15 19.48 -1.12 4.33
N MET A 16 20.68 -0.75 3.91
CA MET A 16 21.76 -0.37 4.82
C MET A 16 21.98 1.13 4.71
N VAL A 17 22.13 1.80 5.85
CA VAL A 17 22.39 3.24 5.91
C VAL A 17 23.69 3.49 6.69
N ARG A 18 24.48 4.43 6.21
CA ARG A 18 25.66 4.88 6.95
C ARG A 18 25.23 5.64 8.19
N ARG A 19 25.94 5.43 9.29
CA ARG A 19 25.64 6.06 10.58
C ARG A 19 25.57 7.58 10.48
N GLU A 20 26.53 8.18 9.77
CA GLU A 20 26.59 9.63 9.58
C GLU A 20 25.34 10.16 8.85
N ALA A 21 24.86 9.43 7.84
CA ALA A 21 23.65 9.81 7.10
C ALA A 21 22.41 9.68 7.99
N TRP A 22 22.35 8.63 8.81
CA TRP A 22 21.26 8.41 9.77
C TRP A 22 21.22 9.50 10.84
N GLU A 23 22.37 9.85 11.43
CA GLU A 23 22.51 10.90 12.43
C GLU A 23 22.17 12.29 11.86
N LYS A 24 22.65 12.58 10.62
CA LYS A 24 22.38 13.84 9.92
C LYS A 24 20.88 14.13 9.76
N VAL A 25 20.05 13.12 9.54
CA VAL A 25 18.60 13.29 9.36
C VAL A 25 17.79 13.07 10.63
N GLY A 26 18.45 12.82 11.75
CA GLY A 26 17.82 12.61 13.05
C GLY A 26 17.14 11.26 13.22
N GLY A 27 17.58 10.24 12.45
CA GLY A 27 17.09 8.89 12.54
C GLY A 27 15.64 8.69 12.12
N PHE A 28 15.04 7.58 12.57
CA PHE A 28 13.63 7.31 12.35
C PHE A 28 12.75 8.20 13.22
N PRO A 29 11.66 8.75 12.64
CA PRO A 29 10.66 9.43 13.47
C PRO A 29 9.93 8.43 14.36
N ASP A 30 9.38 8.92 15.47
CA ASP A 30 8.60 8.11 16.42
C ASP A 30 7.18 7.83 15.89
N TYR A 31 7.11 7.11 14.75
CA TYR A 31 5.86 6.60 14.18
C TYR A 31 5.92 5.07 14.15
N ARG A 32 4.80 4.43 14.40
CA ARG A 32 4.71 2.97 14.35
C ARG A 32 4.50 2.40 12.94
N ALA A 33 4.20 3.26 11.97
CA ALA A 33 4.13 2.92 10.54
C ALA A 33 4.28 4.17 9.69
N GLY A 34 4.99 4.05 8.57
CA GLY A 34 5.37 5.17 7.71
C GLY A 34 6.64 5.87 8.17
N GLU A 35 7.30 5.34 9.21
CA GLU A 35 8.61 5.78 9.68
C GLU A 35 9.66 5.65 8.60
N ASP A 36 9.59 4.60 7.80
CA ASP A 36 10.45 4.36 6.66
C ASP A 36 10.24 5.42 5.56
N LEU A 37 9.01 5.71 5.20
CA LEU A 37 8.70 6.73 4.20
C LEU A 37 9.17 8.13 4.65
N ALA A 38 8.96 8.47 5.91
CA ALA A 38 9.40 9.74 6.46
C ALA A 38 10.93 9.83 6.53
N PHE A 39 11.60 8.74 6.91
CA PHE A 39 13.04 8.65 6.96
C PHE A 39 13.66 8.79 5.55
N PHE A 40 13.13 8.08 4.55
CA PHE A 40 13.59 8.21 3.17
C PHE A 40 13.42 9.63 2.64
N ARG A 41 12.30 10.26 2.91
CA ARG A 41 12.07 11.64 2.52
C ARG A 41 13.13 12.58 3.12
N ARG A 42 13.46 12.41 4.40
CA ARG A 42 14.53 13.22 5.04
C ARG A 42 15.90 12.95 4.41
N LEU A 43 16.21 11.70 4.04
CA LEU A 43 17.44 11.37 3.33
C LEU A 43 17.49 12.02 1.94
N GLU A 44 16.37 12.02 1.20
CA GLU A 44 16.25 12.71 -0.09
C GLU A 44 16.43 14.23 0.05
N GLU A 45 15.77 14.84 1.02
CA GLU A 45 15.89 16.28 1.33
C GLU A 45 17.33 16.65 1.76
N ALA A 46 18.05 15.73 2.39
CA ALA A 46 19.46 15.88 2.76
C ALA A 46 20.45 15.56 1.60
N ASN A 47 19.94 15.28 0.40
CA ASN A 47 20.71 14.88 -0.78
C ASN A 47 21.61 13.65 -0.51
N ALA A 48 21.12 12.67 0.24
CA ALA A 48 21.83 11.42 0.46
C ALA A 48 21.99 10.65 -0.85
N ASN A 49 23.17 10.06 -1.05
CA ASN A 49 23.41 9.22 -2.22
C ASN A 49 22.86 7.81 -1.99
N PHE A 50 21.96 7.37 -2.85
CA PHE A 50 21.38 6.03 -2.83
C PHE A 50 22.08 5.16 -3.88
N VAL A 51 22.61 4.05 -3.44
CA VAL A 51 23.28 3.08 -4.30
C VAL A 51 22.46 1.80 -4.32
N PRO A 52 21.95 1.36 -5.50
CA PRO A 52 21.26 0.08 -5.61
C PRO A 52 22.20 -1.08 -5.33
N ALA A 53 21.70 -2.11 -4.66
CA ALA A 53 22.38 -3.37 -4.41
C ALA A 53 21.55 -4.52 -5.02
N PRO A 54 21.64 -4.74 -6.34
CA PRO A 54 20.77 -5.67 -7.07
C PRO A 54 20.89 -7.13 -6.60
N ASP A 55 22.02 -7.50 -6.04
CA ASP A 55 22.27 -8.85 -5.53
C ASP A 55 21.83 -9.05 -4.08
N ALA A 56 21.44 -7.98 -3.39
CA ALA A 56 20.93 -8.06 -2.02
C ALA A 56 19.52 -8.63 -2.02
N ARG A 57 19.34 -9.76 -1.37
CA ARG A 57 18.05 -10.46 -1.24
C ARG A 57 17.64 -10.54 0.22
N VAL A 58 16.38 -10.31 0.48
CA VAL A 58 15.77 -10.47 1.81
C VAL A 58 14.53 -11.34 1.67
N GLU A 59 14.49 -12.43 2.40
CA GLU A 59 13.28 -13.24 2.53
C GLU A 59 12.38 -12.65 3.61
N TRP A 60 11.13 -12.41 3.23
CA TRP A 60 10.13 -11.86 4.15
C TRP A 60 9.03 -12.87 4.41
N GLU A 61 8.82 -13.18 5.67
CA GLU A 61 7.63 -13.89 6.07
C GLU A 61 6.44 -12.92 6.12
N LEU A 62 5.52 -13.10 5.18
CA LEU A 62 4.29 -12.30 5.13
C LEU A 62 3.27 -12.83 6.13
N ALA A 63 2.60 -11.93 6.83
CA ALA A 63 1.48 -12.31 7.70
C ALA A 63 0.42 -13.07 6.90
N ARG A 64 0.11 -14.29 7.34
CA ARG A 64 -0.85 -15.16 6.66
C ARG A 64 -2.29 -14.84 7.07
N GLY A 65 -3.17 -14.83 6.07
CA GLY A 65 -4.62 -14.72 6.23
C GLY A 65 -5.18 -13.30 6.22
N TRP A 66 -6.45 -13.24 5.88
CA TRP A 66 -7.20 -11.99 5.67
C TRP A 66 -7.27 -11.09 6.91
N GLY A 67 -7.46 -11.69 8.09
CA GLY A 67 -7.54 -10.95 9.34
C GLY A 67 -6.23 -10.25 9.72
N ALA A 68 -5.09 -10.89 9.49
CA ALA A 68 -3.78 -10.28 9.73
C ALA A 68 -3.52 -9.13 8.74
N THR A 69 -3.83 -9.34 7.47
CA THR A 69 -3.73 -8.33 6.42
C THR A 69 -4.63 -7.13 6.74
N TRP A 70 -5.89 -7.36 7.11
CA TRP A 70 -6.83 -6.31 7.51
C TRP A 70 -6.27 -5.46 8.65
N ARG A 71 -5.89 -6.08 9.77
CA ARG A 71 -5.35 -5.37 10.94
C ARG A 71 -4.11 -4.55 10.59
N ARG A 72 -3.23 -5.10 9.75
CA ARG A 72 -2.02 -4.42 9.30
C ARG A 72 -2.35 -3.16 8.51
N PHE A 73 -3.23 -3.25 7.52
CA PHE A 73 -3.59 -2.10 6.69
C PHE A 73 -4.39 -1.04 7.43
N VAL A 74 -5.28 -1.45 8.34
CA VAL A 74 -5.97 -0.54 9.26
C VAL A 74 -4.97 0.23 10.13
N SER A 75 -3.99 -0.46 10.70
CA SER A 75 -2.94 0.16 11.50
C SER A 75 -2.09 1.13 10.68
N TYR A 76 -1.62 0.70 9.50
CA TYR A 76 -0.82 1.54 8.62
C TYR A 76 -1.57 2.80 8.20
N SER A 77 -2.82 2.68 7.78
CA SER A 77 -3.64 3.81 7.39
C SER A 77 -3.74 4.85 8.49
N GLY A 78 -4.05 4.43 9.72
CA GLY A 78 -4.15 5.34 10.86
C GLY A 78 -2.84 6.04 11.21
N HIS A 79 -1.70 5.33 11.12
CA HIS A 79 -0.39 5.92 11.41
C HIS A 79 0.05 6.90 10.32
N VAL A 80 -0.09 6.53 9.04
CA VAL A 80 0.26 7.39 7.91
C VAL A 80 -0.58 8.66 7.88
N LEU A 81 -1.85 8.58 8.29
CA LEU A 81 -2.72 9.74 8.42
C LEU A 81 -2.21 10.68 9.52
N ARG A 82 -1.89 10.15 10.70
CA ARG A 82 -1.31 10.94 11.82
C ARG A 82 0.03 11.57 11.46
N ALA A 83 0.83 10.89 10.65
CA ALA A 83 2.10 11.41 10.13
C ALA A 83 1.93 12.50 9.05
N GLY A 84 0.69 12.89 8.71
CA GLY A 84 0.42 13.90 7.68
C GLY A 84 0.67 13.47 6.24
N MET A 85 0.96 12.19 6.02
CA MET A 85 1.31 11.63 4.70
C MET A 85 0.09 11.09 3.92
N TRP A 86 -1.10 11.64 4.16
CA TRP A 86 -2.34 11.16 3.56
C TRP A 86 -2.33 11.18 2.02
N ARG A 87 -1.65 12.17 1.40
CA ARG A 87 -1.55 12.27 -0.06
C ARG A 87 -0.82 11.10 -0.69
N THR A 88 0.19 10.58 -0.01
CA THR A 88 1.01 9.46 -0.50
C THR A 88 0.24 8.14 -0.42
N TRP A 89 -0.54 7.94 0.65
CA TRP A 89 -1.18 6.67 0.93
C TRP A 89 -2.67 6.63 0.57
N HIS A 90 -3.44 7.66 1.00
CA HIS A 90 -4.90 7.62 0.94
C HIS A 90 -5.50 8.17 -0.36
N ARG A 91 -4.77 9.01 -1.10
CA ARG A 91 -5.31 9.66 -2.32
C ARG A 91 -5.89 8.65 -3.32
N GLY A 92 -5.20 7.53 -3.54
CA GLY A 92 -5.65 6.48 -4.47
C GLY A 92 -6.95 5.83 -3.99
N THR A 93 -7.01 5.44 -2.72
CA THR A 93 -8.19 4.83 -2.09
C THR A 93 -9.37 5.79 -2.07
N LEU A 94 -9.16 7.06 -1.68
CA LEU A 94 -10.23 8.08 -1.67
C LEU A 94 -10.83 8.31 -3.06
N ARG A 95 -9.98 8.41 -4.10
CA ARG A 95 -10.45 8.49 -5.49
C ARG A 95 -11.29 7.27 -5.87
N ASN A 96 -10.84 6.07 -5.51
CA ASN A 96 -11.57 4.84 -5.81
C ASN A 96 -12.92 4.81 -5.08
N MET A 97 -12.95 5.22 -3.81
CA MET A 97 -14.22 5.31 -3.06
C MET A 97 -15.18 6.31 -3.68
N LEU A 98 -14.67 7.46 -4.14
CA LEU A 98 -15.49 8.44 -4.85
C LEU A 98 -16.11 7.84 -6.13
N LEU A 99 -15.32 7.13 -6.93
CA LEU A 99 -15.81 6.46 -8.15
C LEU A 99 -16.84 5.38 -7.83
N ILE A 100 -16.61 4.56 -6.81
CA ILE A 100 -17.54 3.54 -6.35
C ILE A 100 -18.86 4.18 -5.90
N THR A 101 -18.78 5.22 -5.07
CA THR A 101 -19.98 5.94 -4.60
C THR A 101 -20.75 6.55 -5.78
N ALA A 102 -20.05 7.12 -6.75
CA ALA A 102 -20.71 7.64 -7.97
C ALA A 102 -21.39 6.53 -8.77
N CYS A 103 -20.74 5.38 -8.98
CA CYS A 103 -21.35 4.23 -9.67
C CYS A 103 -22.61 3.73 -8.93
N LEU A 104 -22.56 3.64 -7.60
CA LEU A 104 -23.70 3.22 -6.79
C LEU A 104 -24.84 4.25 -6.84
N ALA A 105 -24.54 5.53 -6.70
CA ALA A 105 -25.54 6.59 -6.79
C ALA A 105 -26.22 6.63 -8.17
N ILE A 106 -25.44 6.57 -9.25
CA ILE A 106 -26.00 6.52 -10.61
C ILE A 106 -26.81 5.24 -10.83
N GLY A 107 -26.34 4.11 -10.30
CA GLY A 107 -27.04 2.83 -10.40
C GLY A 107 -28.40 2.84 -9.71
N THR A 108 -28.53 3.53 -8.59
CA THR A 108 -29.79 3.64 -7.84
C THR A 108 -30.75 4.68 -8.42
N THR A 109 -30.22 5.77 -9.00
CA THR A 109 -31.07 6.92 -9.38
C THR A 109 -31.36 7.02 -10.88
N LEU A 110 -30.42 6.57 -11.71
CA LEU A 110 -30.51 6.78 -13.16
C LEU A 110 -30.60 5.46 -13.94
N HIS A 111 -29.63 4.57 -13.80
CA HIS A 111 -29.58 3.35 -14.59
C HIS A 111 -28.78 2.24 -13.91
N PRO A 112 -29.37 1.02 -13.72
CA PRO A 112 -28.75 -0.07 -12.97
C PRO A 112 -27.44 -0.60 -13.58
N LEU A 113 -27.18 -0.39 -14.88
CA LEU A 113 -25.89 -0.77 -15.49
C LEU A 113 -24.70 -0.08 -14.87
N ALA A 114 -24.88 1.05 -14.19
CA ALA A 114 -23.79 1.73 -13.50
C ALA A 114 -23.17 0.89 -12.37
N TYR A 115 -23.91 -0.07 -11.79
CA TYR A 115 -23.35 -1.00 -10.80
C TYR A 115 -22.19 -1.84 -11.35
N VAL A 116 -22.17 -2.12 -12.68
CA VAL A 116 -21.07 -2.83 -13.34
C VAL A 116 -19.74 -2.04 -13.26
N GLY A 117 -19.82 -0.73 -13.05
CA GLY A 117 -18.63 0.12 -12.87
C GLY A 117 -17.79 -0.28 -11.66
N VAL A 118 -18.41 -0.81 -10.60
CA VAL A 118 -17.68 -1.23 -9.38
C VAL A 118 -16.76 -2.41 -9.66
N PRO A 119 -17.24 -3.57 -10.13
CA PRO A 119 -16.35 -4.70 -10.48
C PRO A 119 -15.38 -4.33 -11.61
N ALA A 120 -15.78 -3.51 -12.58
CA ALA A 120 -14.91 -3.05 -13.66
C ALA A 120 -13.73 -2.24 -13.14
N LEU A 121 -13.94 -1.35 -12.14
CA LEU A 121 -12.87 -0.61 -11.50
C LEU A 121 -11.83 -1.54 -10.86
N TYR A 122 -12.27 -2.55 -10.13
CA TYR A 122 -11.36 -3.51 -9.49
C TYR A 122 -10.68 -4.42 -10.52
N ALA A 123 -11.38 -4.80 -11.60
CA ALA A 123 -10.79 -5.57 -12.71
C ALA A 123 -9.68 -4.78 -13.43
N LEU A 124 -9.91 -3.50 -13.72
CA LEU A 124 -8.89 -2.63 -14.31
C LEU A 124 -7.67 -2.45 -13.40
N ARG A 125 -7.91 -2.30 -12.10
CA ARG A 125 -6.82 -2.19 -11.12
C ARG A 125 -6.05 -3.50 -11.00
N ALA A 126 -6.74 -4.63 -10.91
CA ALA A 126 -6.11 -5.95 -10.87
C ALA A 126 -5.29 -6.20 -12.13
N GLY A 127 -5.83 -5.89 -13.32
CA GLY A 127 -5.12 -6.04 -14.58
C GLY A 127 -3.85 -5.18 -14.66
N ARG A 128 -3.89 -3.94 -14.15
CA ARG A 128 -2.68 -3.08 -14.06
C ARG A 128 -1.65 -3.63 -13.09
N GLN A 129 -2.09 -4.14 -11.95
CA GLN A 129 -1.22 -4.67 -10.90
C GLN A 129 -0.55 -5.99 -11.32
N SER A 130 -1.24 -6.80 -12.12
CA SER A 130 -0.77 -8.12 -12.56
C SER A 130 0.02 -8.09 -13.87
N ARG A 131 0.12 -6.94 -14.54
CA ARG A 131 0.88 -6.83 -15.80
C ARG A 131 2.33 -7.24 -15.58
N GLY A 132 2.81 -8.17 -16.41
CA GLY A 132 4.18 -8.69 -16.39
C GLY A 132 4.52 -9.58 -15.19
N LYS A 133 3.51 -9.98 -14.38
CA LYS A 133 3.72 -10.83 -13.19
C LYS A 133 3.14 -12.23 -13.31
N TRP A 134 2.43 -12.49 -14.40
CA TRP A 134 1.80 -13.81 -14.59
C TRP A 134 2.81 -14.94 -14.70
N ASP A 135 3.95 -14.68 -15.34
CA ASP A 135 5.01 -15.66 -15.49
C ASP A 135 5.67 -16.00 -14.15
N GLU A 136 5.77 -15.00 -13.25
CA GLU A 136 6.32 -15.19 -11.90
C GLU A 136 5.47 -16.13 -11.04
N VAL A 137 4.17 -16.21 -11.30
CA VAL A 137 3.22 -17.03 -10.51
C VAL A 137 2.71 -18.26 -11.26
N ALA A 138 3.18 -18.50 -12.48
CA ALA A 138 2.77 -19.65 -13.31
C ALA A 138 3.03 -21.01 -12.63
N HIS A 139 4.05 -21.06 -11.75
CA HIS A 139 4.41 -22.25 -10.98
C HIS A 139 3.39 -22.64 -9.89
N LEU A 140 2.44 -21.76 -9.57
CA LEU A 140 1.46 -22.01 -8.49
C LEU A 140 0.31 -22.94 -8.92
N GLU A 141 0.31 -23.46 -10.15
CA GLU A 141 -0.70 -24.40 -10.71
C GLU A 141 -2.17 -23.94 -10.51
N GLN A 142 -2.37 -22.66 -10.20
CA GLN A 142 -3.70 -22.10 -10.00
C GLN A 142 -4.25 -21.48 -11.29
N SER A 143 -5.57 -21.56 -11.47
CA SER A 143 -6.24 -20.88 -12.58
C SER A 143 -5.98 -19.37 -12.53
N GLN A 144 -5.48 -18.80 -13.63
CA GLN A 144 -5.25 -17.36 -13.77
C GLN A 144 -6.51 -16.55 -13.44
N VAL A 145 -7.70 -17.07 -13.77
CA VAL A 145 -8.98 -16.43 -13.44
C VAL A 145 -9.19 -16.38 -11.94
N LYS A 146 -8.93 -17.48 -11.22
CA LYS A 146 -9.04 -17.49 -9.74
C LYS A 146 -8.06 -16.52 -9.10
N MET A 147 -6.83 -16.48 -9.58
CA MET A 147 -5.83 -15.53 -9.10
C MET A 147 -6.25 -14.07 -9.38
N PHE A 148 -6.75 -13.79 -10.58
CA PHE A 148 -7.22 -12.45 -10.95
C PHE A 148 -8.37 -11.99 -10.05
N VAL A 149 -9.38 -12.83 -9.86
CA VAL A 149 -10.49 -12.55 -8.93
C VAL A 149 -9.98 -12.36 -7.51
N GLY A 150 -9.03 -13.20 -7.08
CA GLY A 150 -8.36 -13.06 -5.79
C GLY A 150 -7.70 -11.70 -5.61
N VAL A 151 -7.01 -11.19 -6.63
CA VAL A 151 -6.40 -9.84 -6.62
C VAL A 151 -7.49 -8.76 -6.54
N MET A 152 -8.60 -8.87 -7.27
CA MET A 152 -9.71 -7.93 -7.17
C MET A 152 -10.27 -7.85 -5.75
N VAL A 153 -10.56 -9.00 -5.15
CA VAL A 153 -11.07 -9.08 -3.76
C VAL A 153 -10.05 -8.52 -2.79
N PHE A 154 -8.78 -8.85 -2.96
CA PHE A 154 -7.69 -8.34 -2.13
C PHE A 154 -7.63 -6.80 -2.18
N LEU A 155 -7.70 -6.20 -3.36
CA LEU A 155 -7.70 -4.74 -3.52
C LEU A 155 -8.92 -4.09 -2.86
N ALA A 156 -10.10 -4.72 -2.94
CA ALA A 156 -11.31 -4.24 -2.26
C ALA A 156 -11.14 -4.26 -0.73
N VAL A 157 -10.61 -5.37 -0.20
CA VAL A 157 -10.30 -5.49 1.24
C VAL A 157 -9.28 -4.44 1.70
N LEU A 158 -8.25 -4.16 0.89
CA LEU A 158 -7.27 -3.14 1.20
C LEU A 158 -7.87 -1.73 1.23
N ASP A 159 -8.72 -1.40 0.27
CA ASP A 159 -9.41 -0.10 0.24
C ASP A 159 -10.30 0.07 1.48
N LEU A 160 -11.11 -0.95 1.82
CA LEU A 160 -11.95 -0.94 3.01
C LEU A 160 -11.14 -0.83 4.31
N ALA A 161 -10.05 -1.59 4.44
CA ALA A 161 -9.17 -1.52 5.60
C ALA A 161 -8.51 -0.14 5.72
N THR A 162 -8.13 0.46 4.59
CA THR A 162 -7.54 1.80 4.55
C THR A 162 -8.55 2.86 5.03
N ILE A 163 -9.79 2.83 4.53
CA ILE A 163 -10.86 3.75 4.97
C ILE A 163 -11.17 3.53 6.47
N TRP A 164 -11.29 2.28 6.89
CA TRP A 164 -11.53 1.94 8.30
C TRP A 164 -10.42 2.44 9.22
N GLY A 165 -9.17 2.42 8.76
CA GLY A 165 -8.01 2.94 9.48
C GLY A 165 -7.97 4.47 9.60
N MET A 166 -8.71 5.20 8.76
CA MET A 166 -8.84 6.66 8.85
C MET A 166 -9.79 7.11 9.97
N VAL A 167 -10.67 6.21 10.44
CA VAL A 167 -11.59 6.54 11.54
C VAL A 167 -10.80 6.75 12.83
N PRO A 168 -10.90 7.91 13.48
CA PRO A 168 -10.24 8.18 14.73
C PRO A 168 -10.63 7.15 15.79
N ARG A 169 -9.65 6.58 16.46
CA ARG A 169 -9.86 5.65 17.57
C ARG A 169 -9.20 6.19 18.82
N PRO A 170 -9.85 6.02 19.98
CA PRO A 170 -9.19 6.32 21.25
C PRO A 170 -7.93 5.46 21.33
N GLN A 171 -6.80 6.09 21.67
CA GLN A 171 -5.57 5.36 21.91
C GLN A 171 -5.74 4.56 23.19
N SER A 172 -5.50 3.26 23.15
CA SER A 172 -5.39 2.49 24.37
C SER A 172 -4.23 3.02 25.21
N PRO A 173 -4.44 3.33 26.50
CA PRO A 173 -3.33 3.71 27.38
C PRO A 173 -2.35 2.54 27.43
N GLY A 174 -1.13 2.72 26.90
CA GLY A 174 -0.08 1.69 26.91
C GLY A 174 0.54 1.35 25.56
N SER A 175 0.20 2.04 24.47
CA SER A 175 0.78 1.82 23.13
C SER A 175 1.96 2.77 22.83
N ARG A 176 2.76 3.10 23.84
CA ARG A 176 4.05 3.79 23.64
C ARG A 176 5.16 2.81 23.46
#